data_2f51c4a4dbb2ec89835d69860d30e8f5
#
_entry.id   2f51c4a4dbb2ec89835d69860d30e8f5
#
_cell.length_a   1.000
_cell.length_b   1.000
_cell.length_c   1.000
_cell.angle_alpha   90.00
_cell.angle_beta   90.00
_cell.angle_gamma   90.00
#
_symmetry.space_group_name_H-M   'P 1'
#
loop_
_entity.id
_entity.type
_entity.pdbx_description
1 polymer ?
#
loop_
_entity_poly.entity_id
_entity_poly.type
_entity_poly.pdbx_seq_one_letter_code
_entity_poly.pdbx_strand_id
1 'polypeptide(L)'
;MDLDQQLQILIDNAPNYGVPALVIEKAIAPALRIFAEQLKLSEYYILQNATEDWVMFHLKNNPQQDFEKTVIYAFTSHQDAMRFNQKSDEEIVASSLPTTHILFRLFSVKQIDSIIFFNEVENFNQGIELKRKDLQH
;
A
#
# COMPACT_ATOMS: atom_id res chain seq x y z
N MET A 1 6.27 -12.45 -9.38
CA MET A 1 5.90 -13.28 -8.20
C MET A 1 4.38 -13.36 -8.14
N ASP A 2 3.82 -14.56 -8.13
CA ASP A 2 2.36 -14.71 -8.05
C ASP A 2 1.84 -14.49 -6.62
N LEU A 3 0.51 -14.45 -6.47
CA LEU A 3 -0.09 -14.17 -5.16
C LEU A 3 0.25 -15.23 -4.11
N ASP A 4 0.28 -16.50 -4.50
CA ASP A 4 0.60 -17.57 -3.57
C ASP A 4 2.01 -17.43 -3.02
N GLN A 5 2.98 -17.09 -3.88
CA GLN A 5 4.35 -16.86 -3.47
C GLN A 5 4.48 -15.66 -2.55
N GLN A 6 3.79 -14.56 -2.87
CA GLN A 6 3.79 -13.36 -2.05
C GLN A 6 3.23 -13.64 -0.66
N LEU A 7 2.10 -14.35 -0.59
CA LEU A 7 1.46 -14.69 0.68
C LEU A 7 2.33 -15.65 1.50
N GLN A 8 2.99 -16.61 0.83
CA GLN A 8 3.87 -17.53 1.53
C GLN A 8 5.06 -16.80 2.18
N ILE A 9 5.60 -15.78 1.51
CA ILE A 9 6.68 -14.98 2.09
C ILE A 9 6.21 -14.27 3.36
N LEU A 10 4.98 -13.75 3.37
CA LEU A 10 4.43 -13.13 4.57
C LEU A 10 4.29 -14.13 5.71
N ILE A 11 3.82 -15.34 5.41
CA ILE A 11 3.68 -16.41 6.40
C ILE A 11 5.05 -16.80 6.97
N ASP A 12 6.05 -16.98 6.09
CA ASP A 12 7.40 -17.39 6.49
C ASP A 12 8.10 -16.32 7.35
N ASN A 13 7.77 -15.05 7.13
CA ASN A 13 8.38 -13.93 7.87
C ASN A 13 7.50 -13.43 9.03
N ALA A 14 6.46 -14.18 9.40
CA ALA A 14 5.54 -13.80 10.46
C ALA A 14 6.23 -13.40 11.78
N PRO A 15 7.28 -14.11 12.25
CA PRO A 15 7.95 -13.70 13.50
C PRO A 15 8.51 -12.29 13.45
N ASN A 16 8.93 -11.82 12.27
CA ASN A 16 9.47 -10.47 12.10
C ASN A 16 8.40 -9.39 12.23
N TYR A 17 7.13 -9.76 12.06
CA TYR A 17 6.00 -8.83 12.17
C TYR A 17 5.31 -8.90 13.53
N GLY A 18 5.78 -9.79 14.42
CA GLY A 18 5.14 -9.97 15.71
C GLY A 18 3.78 -10.64 15.65
N VAL A 19 3.48 -11.36 14.56
CA VAL A 19 2.20 -12.04 14.33
C VAL A 19 2.47 -13.54 14.15
N PRO A 20 1.68 -14.43 14.80
CA PRO A 20 1.85 -15.87 14.57
C PRO A 20 1.59 -16.23 13.10
N ALA A 21 2.43 -17.12 12.56
CA ALA A 21 2.30 -17.58 11.17
C ALA A 21 0.90 -18.12 10.87
N LEU A 22 0.33 -18.85 11.81
CA LEU A 22 -1.01 -19.43 11.65
C LEU A 22 -2.09 -18.37 11.49
N VAL A 23 -1.95 -17.23 12.19
CA VAL A 23 -2.90 -16.11 12.06
C VAL A 23 -2.80 -15.50 10.67
N ILE A 24 -1.58 -15.32 10.15
CA ILE A 24 -1.42 -14.81 8.78
C ILE A 24 -2.02 -15.79 7.78
N GLU A 25 -1.72 -17.08 7.92
CA GLU A 25 -2.20 -18.10 6.99
C GLU A 25 -3.72 -18.23 6.99
N LYS A 26 -4.37 -18.24 8.16
CA LYS A 26 -5.79 -18.56 8.29
C LYS A 26 -6.71 -17.35 8.24
N ALA A 27 -6.26 -16.20 8.72
CA ALA A 27 -7.12 -15.01 8.84
C ALA A 27 -6.72 -13.89 7.89
N ILE A 28 -5.44 -13.56 7.80
CA ILE A 28 -4.98 -12.39 7.05
C ILE A 28 -4.81 -12.70 5.56
N ALA A 29 -4.11 -13.78 5.21
CA ALA A 29 -3.82 -14.12 3.82
C ALA A 29 -5.08 -14.26 2.95
N PRO A 30 -6.16 -14.91 3.40
CA PRO A 30 -7.38 -14.99 2.59
C PRO A 30 -7.97 -13.62 2.28
N ALA A 31 -7.96 -12.69 3.23
CA ALA A 31 -8.45 -11.32 3.00
C ALA A 31 -7.55 -10.56 2.03
N LEU A 32 -6.23 -10.66 2.19
CA LEU A 32 -5.29 -10.02 1.28
C LEU A 32 -5.45 -10.54 -0.15
N ARG A 33 -5.69 -11.85 -0.31
CA ARG A 33 -5.90 -12.44 -1.63
C ARG A 33 -7.12 -11.83 -2.33
N ILE A 34 -8.22 -11.68 -1.62
CA ILE A 34 -9.45 -11.12 -2.18
C ILE A 34 -9.21 -9.72 -2.72
N PHE A 35 -8.53 -8.87 -1.95
CA PHE A 35 -8.26 -7.50 -2.37
C PHE A 35 -7.18 -7.43 -3.44
N ALA A 36 -6.15 -8.27 -3.35
CA ALA A 36 -5.08 -8.29 -4.36
C ALA A 36 -5.61 -8.71 -5.73
N GLU A 37 -6.59 -9.61 -5.79
CA GLU A 37 -7.18 -10.06 -7.05
C GLU A 37 -7.98 -8.96 -7.76
N GLN A 38 -8.40 -7.92 -7.03
CA GLN A 38 -9.08 -6.78 -7.60
C GLN A 38 -8.12 -5.78 -8.25
N LEU A 39 -6.82 -5.90 -7.98
CA LEU A 39 -5.81 -4.99 -8.47
C LEU A 39 -5.16 -5.57 -9.73
N LYS A 40 -4.76 -4.68 -10.66
CA LYS A 40 -4.26 -5.10 -11.97
C LYS A 40 -2.86 -5.68 -11.95
N LEU A 41 -2.03 -5.24 -11.00
CA LEU A 41 -0.60 -5.58 -11.00
C LEU A 41 -0.22 -6.42 -9.79
N SER A 42 0.80 -7.24 -9.96
CA SER A 42 1.36 -8.04 -8.86
C SER A 42 2.33 -7.24 -8.00
N GLU A 43 2.76 -6.07 -8.47
CA GLU A 43 3.61 -5.16 -7.70
C GLU A 43 3.33 -3.72 -8.12
N TYR A 44 3.61 -2.79 -7.20
CA TYR A 44 3.42 -1.36 -7.40
C TYR A 44 4.61 -0.62 -6.81
N TYR A 45 4.80 0.63 -7.25
CA TYR A 45 5.87 1.49 -6.74
C TYR A 45 5.34 2.38 -5.63
N ILE A 46 6.05 2.39 -4.51
CA ILE A 46 5.73 3.19 -3.32
C ILE A 46 6.86 4.20 -3.11
N LEU A 47 6.51 5.43 -2.78
CA LEU A 47 7.48 6.45 -2.42
C LEU A 47 7.96 6.24 -0.98
N GLN A 48 9.28 6.24 -0.80
CA GLN A 48 9.93 6.04 0.49
C GLN A 48 10.98 7.13 0.72
N ASN A 49 11.16 7.51 1.98
CA ASN A 49 12.22 8.44 2.35
C ASN A 49 13.56 7.72 2.54
N ALA A 50 14.59 8.46 2.97
CA ALA A 50 15.95 7.91 3.13
C ALA A 50 16.04 6.81 4.19
N THR A 51 15.10 6.74 5.13
CA THR A 51 15.03 5.71 6.17
C THR A 51 14.07 4.57 5.83
N GLU A 52 13.67 4.48 4.57
CA GLU A 52 12.75 3.47 4.05
C GLU A 52 11.32 3.55 4.60
N ASP A 53 10.96 4.67 5.24
CA ASP A 53 9.59 4.91 5.65
C ASP A 53 8.74 5.35 4.45
N TRP A 54 7.51 4.87 4.38
CA TRP A 54 6.60 5.23 3.30
C TRP A 54 6.14 6.68 3.44
N VAL A 55 6.11 7.39 2.32
CA VAL A 55 5.64 8.77 2.29
C VAL A 55 4.12 8.79 2.44
N MET A 56 3.64 9.47 3.47
CA MET A 56 2.21 9.59 3.76
C MET A 56 1.69 10.94 3.33
N PHE A 57 0.50 10.96 2.75
CA PHE A 57 -0.17 12.18 2.32
C PHE A 57 -1.41 12.43 3.16
N HIS A 58 -1.51 13.62 3.74
CA HIS A 58 -2.63 14.00 4.58
C HIS A 58 -3.63 14.81 3.75
N LEU A 59 -4.83 14.28 3.60
CA LEU A 59 -5.88 14.90 2.79
C LEU A 59 -7.00 15.42 3.68
N LYS A 60 -7.45 16.64 3.39
CA LYS A 60 -8.63 17.25 4.03
C LYS A 60 -9.76 17.24 3.02
N ASN A 61 -10.86 16.57 3.36
CA ASN A 61 -12.00 16.49 2.44
C ASN A 61 -12.78 17.77 2.31
N ASN A 62 -12.80 18.60 3.38
CA ASN A 62 -13.56 19.84 3.39
C ASN A 62 -12.95 20.78 4.42
N PRO A 63 -12.72 22.08 4.07
CA PRO A 63 -12.19 23.05 5.04
C PRO A 63 -13.05 23.23 6.29
N GLN A 64 -14.33 22.88 6.23
CA GLN A 64 -15.26 23.00 7.34
C GLN A 64 -15.36 21.74 8.22
N GLN A 65 -14.71 20.64 7.82
CA GLN A 65 -14.70 19.41 8.59
C GLN A 65 -13.29 19.16 9.13
N ASP A 66 -13.19 18.90 10.43
CA ASP A 66 -11.91 18.54 11.07
C ASP A 66 -11.47 17.12 10.72
N PHE A 67 -11.89 16.61 9.58
CA PHE A 67 -11.60 15.26 9.15
C PHE A 67 -10.35 15.24 8.27
N GLU A 68 -9.30 14.59 8.76
CA GLU A 68 -8.09 14.34 7.99
C GLU A 68 -7.98 12.87 7.66
N LYS A 69 -7.52 12.60 6.44
CA LYS A 69 -7.32 11.25 5.96
C LYS A 69 -5.87 11.09 5.54
N THR A 70 -5.22 10.04 6.02
CA THR A 70 -3.85 9.74 5.65
C THR A 70 -3.83 8.62 4.62
N VAL A 71 -3.24 8.90 3.46
CA VAL A 71 -3.20 7.94 2.34
C VAL A 71 -1.78 7.70 1.87
N ILE A 72 -1.58 6.53 1.27
CA ILE A 72 -0.39 6.16 0.51
C ILE A 72 -0.83 6.02 -0.95
N TYR A 73 0.03 6.45 -1.87
CA TYR A 73 -0.21 6.24 -3.31
C TYR A 73 0.67 5.11 -3.81
N ALA A 74 0.08 4.19 -4.56
CA ALA A 74 0.77 3.08 -5.21
C ALA A 74 0.73 3.29 -6.72
N PHE A 75 1.89 3.41 -7.33
CA PHE A 75 2.04 3.80 -8.74
C PHE A 75 2.33 2.58 -9.60
N THR A 76 1.91 2.66 -10.88
CA THR A 76 2.12 1.56 -11.82
C THR A 76 3.54 1.52 -12.38
N SER A 77 4.27 2.64 -12.32
CA SER A 77 5.64 2.72 -12.83
C SER A 77 6.52 3.59 -11.93
N HIS A 78 7.83 3.35 -12.02
CA HIS A 78 8.82 4.17 -11.32
C HIS A 78 8.74 5.63 -11.76
N GLN A 79 8.57 5.86 -13.06
CA GLN A 79 8.49 7.21 -13.59
C GLN A 79 7.31 7.99 -13.04
N ASP A 80 6.14 7.35 -12.93
CA ASP A 80 4.95 8.00 -12.38
C ASP A 80 5.16 8.39 -10.93
N ALA A 81 5.75 7.50 -10.14
CA ALA A 81 6.03 7.78 -8.73
C ALA A 81 6.96 8.99 -8.59
N MET A 82 8.04 9.01 -9.34
CA MET A 82 9.01 10.11 -9.28
C MET A 82 8.43 11.40 -9.82
N ARG A 83 7.59 11.34 -10.86
CA ARG A 83 6.93 12.51 -11.42
C ARG A 83 5.94 13.13 -10.43
N PHE A 84 5.21 12.30 -9.70
CA PHE A 84 4.28 12.74 -8.66
C PHE A 84 5.01 13.51 -7.55
N ASN A 85 6.26 13.18 -7.30
CA ASN A 85 7.06 13.75 -6.20
C ASN A 85 8.00 14.89 -6.65
N GLN A 86 7.80 15.47 -7.83
CA GLN A 86 8.73 16.45 -8.44
C GLN A 86 9.04 17.67 -7.59
N LYS A 87 8.16 18.05 -6.67
CA LYS A 87 8.29 19.28 -5.89
C LYS A 87 8.85 19.07 -4.48
N SER A 88 9.25 17.85 -4.15
CA SER A 88 9.79 17.56 -2.84
C SER A 88 11.29 17.85 -2.80
N ASP A 89 11.74 18.52 -1.73
CA ASP A 89 13.16 18.76 -1.48
C ASP A 89 13.84 17.61 -0.73
N GLU A 90 13.06 16.59 -0.35
CA GLU A 90 13.58 15.44 0.38
C GLU A 90 14.12 14.37 -0.56
N GLU A 91 15.11 13.61 -0.08
CA GLU A 91 15.57 12.43 -0.78
C GLU A 91 14.48 11.35 -0.72
N ILE A 92 13.69 11.27 -1.78
CA ILE A 92 12.62 10.28 -1.89
C ILE A 92 12.91 9.38 -3.07
N VAL A 93 12.77 8.06 -2.82
CA VAL A 93 12.95 7.05 -3.85
C VAL A 93 11.65 6.28 -4.05
N ALA A 94 11.46 5.72 -5.22
CA ALA A 94 10.34 4.85 -5.53
C ALA A 94 10.83 3.41 -5.51
N SER A 95 10.20 2.56 -4.71
CA SER A 95 10.55 1.15 -4.59
C SER A 95 9.40 0.27 -5.02
N SER A 96 9.70 -0.76 -5.80
CA SER A 96 8.71 -1.76 -6.21
C SER A 96 8.48 -2.75 -5.08
N LEU A 97 7.22 -2.94 -4.71
CA LEU A 97 6.84 -3.87 -3.65
C LEU A 97 5.71 -4.78 -4.12
N PRO A 98 5.70 -6.05 -3.68
CA PRO A 98 4.60 -6.95 -3.99
C PRO A 98 3.27 -6.41 -3.47
N THR A 99 2.21 -6.58 -4.25
CA THR A 99 0.87 -6.06 -3.93
C THR A 99 0.38 -6.54 -2.57
N THR A 100 0.57 -7.83 -2.27
CA THR A 100 0.14 -8.39 -0.97
C THR A 100 0.89 -7.79 0.21
N HIS A 101 2.17 -7.44 0.02
CA HIS A 101 2.97 -6.81 1.07
C HIS A 101 2.51 -5.38 1.33
N ILE A 102 2.12 -4.67 0.28
CA ILE A 102 1.55 -3.32 0.41
C ILE A 102 0.23 -3.39 1.20
N LEU A 103 -0.63 -4.35 0.88
CA LEU A 103 -1.90 -4.54 1.58
C LEU A 103 -1.69 -4.96 3.04
N PHE A 104 -0.68 -5.80 3.31
CA PHE A 104 -0.37 -6.19 4.67
C PHE A 104 0.07 -4.98 5.50
N ARG A 105 0.84 -4.05 4.90
CA ARG A 105 1.24 -2.83 5.57
C ARG A 105 0.04 -1.96 5.90
N LEU A 106 -0.91 -1.83 4.98
CA LEU A 106 -2.16 -1.11 5.22
C LEU A 106 -2.91 -1.73 6.40
N PHE A 107 -2.98 -3.06 6.45
CA PHE A 107 -3.65 -3.77 7.54
C PHE A 107 -2.95 -3.51 8.88
N SER A 108 -1.62 -3.47 8.92
CA SER A 108 -0.84 -3.45 10.16
C SER A 108 -0.49 -2.06 10.68
N VAL A 109 -0.50 -1.03 9.84
CA VAL A 109 -0.10 0.34 10.23
C VAL A 109 -1.34 1.20 10.43
N LYS A 110 -1.64 1.53 11.69
CA LYS A 110 -2.87 2.25 12.06
C LYS A 110 -2.91 3.69 11.55
N GLN A 111 -1.76 4.28 11.28
CA GLN A 111 -1.67 5.66 10.80
C GLN A 111 -2.15 5.82 9.35
N ILE A 112 -2.19 4.72 8.59
CA ILE A 112 -2.62 4.74 7.19
C ILE A 112 -4.10 4.39 7.12
N ASP A 113 -4.92 5.29 6.57
CA ASP A 113 -6.35 5.05 6.42
C ASP A 113 -6.68 4.27 5.16
N SER A 114 -5.96 4.56 4.07
CA SER A 114 -6.17 3.87 2.81
C SER A 114 -4.95 3.95 1.91
N ILE A 115 -4.93 3.09 0.89
CA ILE A 115 -3.96 3.16 -0.20
C ILE A 115 -4.73 3.31 -1.50
N ILE A 116 -4.28 4.24 -2.35
CA ILE A 116 -4.86 4.46 -3.66
C ILE A 116 -3.92 3.85 -4.69
N PHE A 117 -4.41 2.81 -5.36
CA PHE A 117 -3.67 2.09 -6.40
C PHE A 117 -4.08 2.64 -7.77
N PHE A 118 -3.15 3.27 -8.48
CA PHE A 118 -3.45 3.79 -9.81
C PHE A 118 -3.57 2.65 -10.82
N ASN A 119 -4.47 2.82 -11.80
CA ASN A 119 -4.77 1.76 -12.77
C ASN A 119 -3.88 1.80 -14.00
N GLU A 120 -3.41 2.98 -14.39
CA GLU A 120 -2.71 3.19 -15.65
C GLU A 120 -1.54 4.14 -15.50
N VAL A 121 -0.56 3.99 -16.41
CA VAL A 121 0.58 4.89 -16.50
C VAL A 121 0.09 6.29 -16.87
N GLU A 122 0.64 7.31 -16.21
CA GLU A 122 0.37 8.74 -16.45
C GLU A 122 -1.07 9.18 -16.18
N ASN A 123 -1.86 8.34 -15.52
CA ASN A 123 -3.25 8.68 -15.19
C ASN A 123 -3.48 8.66 -13.69
N PHE A 124 -3.39 9.83 -13.06
CA PHE A 124 -3.61 9.98 -11.62
C PHE A 124 -5.08 10.27 -11.26
N ASN A 125 -5.98 10.27 -12.25
CA ASN A 125 -7.40 10.49 -12.04
C ASN A 125 -8.18 9.20 -11.84
N GLN A 126 -7.58 8.05 -12.16
CA GLN A 126 -8.22 6.76 -12.03
C GLN A 126 -7.40 5.84 -11.14
N GLY A 127 -8.01 5.41 -10.06
CA GLY A 127 -7.37 4.51 -9.12
C GLY A 127 -8.41 3.79 -8.29
N ILE A 128 -7.95 2.75 -7.61
CA ILE A 128 -8.76 1.99 -6.65
C ILE A 128 -8.28 2.35 -5.26
N GLU A 129 -9.17 2.89 -4.45
CA GLU A 129 -8.88 3.15 -3.05
C GLU A 129 -9.30 1.97 -2.19
N LEU A 130 -8.34 1.36 -1.49
CA LEU A 130 -8.62 0.32 -0.52
C LEU A 130 -8.41 0.87 0.88
N LYS A 131 -9.44 0.77 1.71
CA LYS A 131 -9.45 1.32 3.06
C LYS A 131 -9.07 0.25 4.07
N ARG A 132 -8.26 0.63 5.08
CA ARG A 132 -7.84 -0.29 6.13
C ARG A 132 -9.03 -0.96 6.81
N LYS A 133 -10.10 -0.20 7.06
CA LYS A 133 -11.30 -0.75 7.71
C LYS A 133 -11.95 -1.87 6.90
N ASP A 134 -11.81 -1.86 5.57
CA ASP A 134 -12.37 -2.91 4.73
C ASP A 134 -11.56 -4.20 4.83
N LEU A 135 -10.25 -4.10 5.09
CA LEU A 135 -9.39 -5.27 5.30
C LEU A 135 -9.61 -5.93 6.65
N GLN A 136 -10.14 -5.20 7.63
CA GLN A 136 -10.29 -5.67 9.00
C GLN A 136 -11.64 -6.36 9.26
N HIS A 137 -12.48 -6.44 8.26
CA HIS A 137 -13.79 -7.11 8.37
C HIS A 137 -13.76 -8.57 7.94
#